data_df4f2579bf2cd8dfdaa5f08580601bb1
#
_entry.id   df4f2579bf2cd8dfdaa5f08580601bb1
#
_cell.length_a   1.000
_cell.length_b   1.000
_cell.length_c   1.000
_cell.angle_alpha   90.00
_cell.angle_beta   90.00
_cell.angle_gamma   90.00
#
_symmetry.space_group_name_H-M   'P 1'
#
loop_
_entity.id
_entity.type
_entity.pdbx_description
1 polymer ?
#
loop_
_entity_poly.entity_id
_entity_poly.type
_entity_poly.pdbx_seq_one_letter_code
_entity_poly.pdbx_strand_id
1 'polypeptide(L)'
;MTPASVAMALRTTFRGDPGGGSVTYEVVMGHIVATAAVDGEAVDVQLGSTGSADLVIRSGPDLKRLMAGDVTASAALKEGLVEVSGPRELLTRFDRTFTI
;
A
#
# COMPACT_ATOMS: atom_id res chain seq x y z
N MET A 1 12.92 0.42 -10.95
CA MET A 1 11.91 -0.46 -10.32
C MET A 1 10.95 -0.96 -11.39
N THR A 2 10.61 -2.21 -11.37
CA THR A 2 9.72 -2.83 -12.35
C THR A 2 8.34 -3.11 -11.72
N PRO A 3 7.28 -3.26 -12.52
CA PRO A 3 5.98 -3.65 -11.97
C PRO A 3 6.03 -4.96 -11.19
N ALA A 4 6.79 -5.95 -11.67
CA ALA A 4 6.95 -7.23 -10.97
C ALA A 4 7.63 -7.04 -9.60
N SER A 5 8.59 -6.12 -9.49
CA SER A 5 9.26 -5.83 -8.22
C SER A 5 8.30 -5.23 -7.21
N VAL A 6 7.41 -4.34 -7.65
CA VAL A 6 6.40 -3.74 -6.77
C VAL A 6 5.43 -4.81 -6.27
N ALA A 7 4.93 -5.66 -7.17
CA ALA A 7 4.03 -6.75 -6.79
C ALA A 7 4.70 -7.71 -5.81
N MET A 8 5.96 -8.06 -6.04
CA MET A 8 6.70 -8.95 -5.15
C MET A 8 6.93 -8.30 -3.78
N ALA A 9 7.25 -7.01 -3.75
CA ALA A 9 7.43 -6.29 -2.49
C ALA A 9 6.13 -6.31 -1.65
N LEU A 10 4.98 -6.13 -2.29
CA LEU A 10 3.71 -6.20 -1.59
C LEU A 10 3.45 -7.60 -1.03
N ARG A 11 3.75 -8.64 -1.80
CA ARG A 11 3.58 -10.03 -1.34
C ARG A 11 4.52 -10.38 -0.20
N THR A 12 5.78 -9.98 -0.29
CA THR A 12 6.80 -10.36 0.70
C THR A 12 6.69 -9.56 2.00
N THR A 13 6.12 -8.36 1.95
CA THR A 13 5.94 -7.52 3.14
C THR A 13 4.58 -7.72 3.81
N PHE A 14 3.70 -8.51 3.19
CA PHE A 14 2.36 -8.76 3.74
C PHE A 14 2.44 -9.51 5.08
N ARG A 15 1.79 -8.97 6.11
CA ARG A 15 1.77 -9.52 7.47
C ARG A 15 0.36 -9.87 7.96
N GLY A 16 -0.64 -9.74 7.10
CA GLY A 16 -2.04 -9.87 7.49
C GLY A 16 -2.65 -8.56 7.93
N ASP A 17 -3.97 -8.45 7.80
CA ASP A 17 -4.70 -7.27 8.22
C ASP A 17 -4.99 -7.35 9.72
N PRO A 18 -4.49 -6.40 10.53
CA PRO A 18 -4.74 -6.41 11.97
C PRO A 18 -6.23 -6.33 12.33
N GLY A 19 -7.05 -5.74 11.45
CA GLY A 19 -8.50 -5.69 11.65
C GLY A 19 -9.25 -6.92 11.19
N GLY A 20 -8.60 -7.84 10.46
CA GLY A 20 -9.21 -9.07 9.95
C GLY A 20 -10.25 -8.86 8.86
N GLY A 21 -10.38 -7.66 8.33
CA GLY A 21 -11.38 -7.34 7.31
C GLY A 21 -10.82 -7.39 5.89
N SER A 22 -11.68 -7.03 4.93
CA SER A 22 -11.31 -6.95 3.52
C SER A 22 -11.06 -5.50 3.13
N VAL A 23 -9.88 -5.22 2.60
CA VAL A 23 -9.50 -3.89 2.10
C VAL A 23 -8.71 -4.05 0.82
N THR A 24 -9.03 -3.23 -0.17
CA THR A 24 -8.29 -3.21 -1.43
C THR A 24 -7.49 -1.93 -1.53
N TYR A 25 -6.18 -2.08 -1.70
CA TYR A 25 -5.25 -0.96 -1.87
C TYR A 25 -4.75 -0.92 -3.30
N GLU A 26 -4.70 0.28 -3.88
CA GLU A 26 -4.06 0.49 -5.17
C GLU A 26 -2.82 1.35 -4.92
N VAL A 27 -1.66 0.86 -5.33
CA VAL A 27 -0.38 1.56 -5.18
C VAL A 27 0.06 2.07 -6.54
N VAL A 28 0.26 3.38 -6.64
CA VAL A 28 0.71 4.04 -7.86
C VAL A 28 2.10 4.63 -7.61
N MET A 29 3.08 4.15 -8.37
CA MET A 29 4.47 4.61 -8.30
C MET A 29 4.91 5.03 -9.70
N GLY A 30 4.76 6.33 -10.01
CA GLY A 30 4.96 6.82 -11.37
C GLY A 30 3.90 6.23 -12.30
N HIS A 31 4.34 5.48 -13.31
CA HIS A 31 3.42 4.79 -14.22
C HIS A 31 3.18 3.31 -13.84
N ILE A 32 3.76 2.87 -12.73
CA ILE A 32 3.55 1.51 -12.21
C ILE A 32 2.32 1.53 -11.30
N VAL A 33 1.38 0.63 -11.55
CA VAL A 33 0.18 0.47 -10.73
C VAL A 33 0.06 -0.98 -10.31
N ALA A 34 -0.14 -1.21 -9.02
CA ALA A 34 -0.39 -2.54 -8.46
C ALA A 34 -1.57 -2.48 -7.51
N THR A 35 -2.41 -3.50 -7.54
CA THR A 35 -3.57 -3.60 -6.65
C THR A 35 -3.38 -4.78 -5.71
N ALA A 36 -3.53 -4.53 -4.41
CA ALA A 36 -3.45 -5.55 -3.37
C ALA A 36 -4.83 -5.68 -2.72
N ALA A 37 -5.49 -6.79 -2.99
CA ALA A 37 -6.76 -7.13 -2.35
C ALA A 37 -6.46 -7.96 -1.10
N VAL A 38 -6.67 -7.36 0.07
CA VAL A 38 -6.40 -8.00 1.36
C VAL A 38 -7.69 -8.54 1.93
N ASP A 39 -7.66 -9.80 2.38
CA ASP A 39 -8.79 -10.43 3.05
C ASP A 39 -8.24 -11.18 4.28
N GLY A 40 -8.21 -10.47 5.42
CA GLY A 40 -7.67 -11.01 6.65
C GLY A 40 -6.19 -11.38 6.52
N GLU A 41 -5.90 -12.67 6.49
CA GLU A 41 -4.53 -13.19 6.38
C GLU A 41 -4.13 -13.54 4.95
N ALA A 42 -5.00 -13.26 3.97
CA ALA A 42 -4.73 -13.52 2.56
C ALA A 42 -4.58 -12.22 1.78
N VAL A 43 -3.74 -12.24 0.77
CA VAL A 43 -3.58 -11.10 -0.15
C VAL A 43 -3.49 -11.60 -1.59
N ASP A 44 -4.17 -10.90 -2.48
CA ASP A 44 -4.07 -11.11 -3.92
C ASP A 44 -3.49 -9.84 -4.53
N VAL A 45 -2.33 -9.94 -5.14
CA VAL A 45 -1.65 -8.79 -5.75
C VAL A 45 -1.68 -8.94 -7.26
N GLN A 46 -2.20 -7.92 -7.93
CA GLN A 46 -2.31 -7.87 -9.38
C GLN A 46 -1.71 -6.57 -9.89
N LEU A 47 -1.14 -6.61 -11.09
CA LEU A 47 -0.67 -5.40 -11.76
C LEU A 47 -1.87 -4.69 -12.42
N GLY A 48 -1.85 -3.36 -12.37
CA GLY A 48 -2.91 -2.54 -12.94
C GLY A 48 -3.95 -2.13 -11.90
N SER A 49 -4.90 -1.31 -12.34
CA SER A 49 -5.99 -0.80 -11.51
C SER A 49 -7.24 -1.63 -11.74
N THR A 50 -7.96 -1.94 -10.64
CA THR A 50 -9.27 -2.58 -10.73
C THR A 50 -10.41 -1.56 -10.75
N GLY A 51 -10.11 -0.29 -10.44
CA GLY A 51 -11.11 0.77 -10.35
C GLY A 51 -12.01 0.70 -9.12
N SER A 52 -11.75 -0.22 -8.21
CA SER A 52 -12.59 -0.43 -7.01
C SER A 52 -11.78 -0.46 -5.72
N ALA A 53 -10.62 0.18 -5.70
CA ALA A 53 -9.79 0.24 -4.49
C ALA A 53 -10.44 1.09 -3.41
N ASP A 54 -10.34 0.64 -2.16
CA ASP A 54 -10.79 1.39 -1.00
C ASP A 54 -9.84 2.56 -0.70
N LEU A 55 -8.57 2.40 -1.02
CA LEU A 55 -7.56 3.44 -0.87
C LEU A 55 -6.61 3.39 -2.07
N VAL A 56 -6.39 4.54 -2.68
CA VAL A 56 -5.36 4.71 -3.71
C VAL A 56 -4.19 5.45 -3.07
N ILE A 57 -3.01 4.86 -3.14
CA ILE A 57 -1.77 5.41 -2.58
C ILE A 57 -0.86 5.80 -3.74
N ARG A 58 -0.59 7.09 -3.87
CA ARG A 58 0.36 7.61 -4.86
C ARG A 58 1.65 7.98 -4.15
N SER A 59 2.74 7.38 -4.60
CA SER A 59 4.04 7.59 -3.96
C SER A 59 5.16 7.41 -4.98
N GLY A 60 6.35 7.80 -4.56
CA GLY A 60 7.60 7.46 -5.22
C GLY A 60 8.38 6.45 -4.36
N PRO A 61 9.73 6.49 -4.44
CA PRO A 61 10.59 5.59 -3.68
C PRO A 61 10.39 5.67 -2.15
N ASP A 62 9.83 6.77 -1.66
CA ASP A 62 9.58 6.97 -0.23
C ASP A 62 8.55 6.01 0.37
N LEU A 63 7.77 5.31 -0.46
CA LEU A 63 6.85 4.29 0.04
C LEU A 63 7.61 3.20 0.81
N LYS A 64 8.81 2.86 0.38
CA LYS A 64 9.66 1.90 1.06
C LYS A 64 10.01 2.35 2.48
N ARG A 65 10.25 3.64 2.67
CA ARG A 65 10.52 4.22 4.00
C ARG A 65 9.33 4.09 4.92
N LEU A 66 8.13 4.30 4.40
CA LEU A 66 6.89 4.11 5.17
C LEU A 66 6.74 2.64 5.58
N MET A 67 6.95 1.71 4.66
CA MET A 67 6.82 0.28 4.92
C MET A 67 7.90 -0.23 5.88
N ALA A 68 9.08 0.38 5.87
CA ALA A 68 10.18 0.04 6.77
C ALA A 68 10.02 0.65 8.18
N GLY A 69 9.03 1.52 8.38
CA GLY A 69 8.83 2.19 9.67
C GLY A 69 9.73 3.40 9.89
N ASP A 70 10.46 3.85 8.86
CA ASP A 70 11.34 5.01 8.93
C ASP A 70 10.54 6.32 9.02
N VAL A 71 9.30 6.31 8.56
CA VAL A 71 8.39 7.44 8.60
C VAL A 71 6.99 6.91 8.94
N THR A 72 6.23 7.67 9.73
CA THR A 72 4.85 7.31 10.05
C THR A 72 3.91 7.70 8.91
N ALA A 73 2.72 7.07 8.87
CA ALA A 73 1.70 7.43 7.89
C ALA A 73 1.33 8.91 7.99
N SER A 74 1.15 9.44 9.21
CA SER A 74 0.84 10.86 9.43
C SER A 74 1.95 11.78 8.91
N ALA A 75 3.21 11.44 9.18
CA ALA A 75 4.35 12.23 8.73
C ALA A 75 4.48 12.18 7.20
N ALA A 76 4.28 11.01 6.60
CA ALA A 76 4.35 10.85 5.15
C ALA A 76 3.31 11.71 4.44
N LEU A 77 2.09 11.75 4.95
CA LEU A 77 1.03 12.60 4.40
C LEU A 77 1.33 14.08 4.58
N LYS A 78 1.80 14.46 5.77
CA LYS A 78 2.10 15.84 6.11
C LYS A 78 3.26 16.40 5.27
N GLU A 79 4.28 15.59 5.02
CA GLU A 79 5.45 16.00 4.26
C GLU A 79 5.29 15.83 2.75
N GLY A 80 4.14 15.30 2.30
CA GLY A 80 3.87 15.11 0.88
C GLY A 80 4.65 13.97 0.24
N LEU A 81 5.18 13.05 1.03
CA LEU A 81 5.89 11.87 0.52
C LEU A 81 4.91 10.89 -0.12
N VAL A 82 3.68 10.88 0.36
CA VAL A 82 2.62 9.99 -0.09
C VAL A 82 1.34 10.79 -0.21
N GLU A 83 0.58 10.55 -1.28
CA GLU A 83 -0.75 11.11 -1.46
C GLU A 83 -1.75 9.97 -1.49
N VAL A 84 -2.92 10.17 -0.88
CA VAL A 84 -3.96 9.15 -0.85
C VAL A 84 -5.30 9.70 -1.34
N SER A 85 -6.07 8.81 -1.96
CA SER A 85 -7.48 9.04 -2.29
C SER A 85 -8.30 8.00 -1.54
N GLY A 86 -9.14 8.44 -0.62
CA GLY A 86 -9.91 7.60 0.27
C GLY A 86 -9.66 7.93 1.74
N PRO A 87 -10.19 7.13 2.67
CA PRO A 87 -10.01 7.37 4.10
C PRO A 87 -8.54 7.30 4.51
N ARG A 88 -8.04 8.34 5.16
CA ARG A 88 -6.62 8.42 5.57
C ARG A 88 -6.23 7.33 6.58
N GLU A 89 -7.15 6.92 7.42
CA GLU A 89 -6.91 5.85 8.39
C GLU A 89 -6.55 4.53 7.73
N LEU A 90 -6.93 4.32 6.47
CA LEU A 90 -6.54 3.14 5.72
C LEU A 90 -5.05 3.13 5.39
N LEU A 91 -4.40 4.28 5.32
CA LEU A 91 -2.95 4.33 5.11
C LEU A 91 -2.21 3.78 6.34
N THR A 92 -2.67 4.10 7.54
CA THR A 92 -2.11 3.53 8.77
C THR A 92 -2.32 2.01 8.80
N ARG A 93 -3.49 1.55 8.36
CA ARG A 93 -3.80 0.13 8.26
C ARG A 93 -2.92 -0.56 7.22
N PHE A 94 -2.68 0.10 6.07
CA PHE A 94 -1.76 -0.38 5.04
C PHE A 94 -0.35 -0.56 5.62
N ASP A 95 0.13 0.42 6.35
CA ASP A 95 1.47 0.40 6.95
C ASP A 95 1.64 -0.78 7.92
N ARG A 96 0.59 -1.15 8.63
CA ARG A 96 0.60 -2.31 9.54
C ARG A 96 0.46 -3.63 8.79
N THR A 97 -0.24 -3.61 7.68
CA THR A 97 -0.50 -4.80 6.86
C THR A 97 0.73 -5.19 6.05
N PHE A 98 1.44 -4.22 5.51
CA PHE A 98 2.63 -4.40 4.69
C PHE A 98 3.82 -3.77 5.39
N THR A 99 4.61 -4.57 6.06
CA THR A 99 5.75 -4.11 6.87
C THR A 99 7.01 -4.89 6.50
N ILE A 100 8.08 -4.15 6.22
CA ILE A 100 9.39 -4.74 5.94
C ILE A 100 9.98 -5.39 7.18
#